data_b51bc6e7025cbdc4f994f7380ac46ab9
#
_entry.id   b51bc6e7025cbdc4f994f7380ac46ab9
#
_cell.length_a   1.000
_cell.length_b   1.000
_cell.length_c   1.000
_cell.angle_alpha   90.00
_cell.angle_beta   90.00
_cell.angle_gamma   90.00
#
_symmetry.space_group_name_H-M   'P 1'
#
loop_
_entity.id
_entity.type
_entity.pdbx_description
1 polymer ?
#
loop_
_entity_poly.entity_id
_entity_poly.type
_entity_poly.pdbx_seq_one_letter_code
_entity_poly.pdbx_strand_id
1 'polypeptide(L)'
;MILLLFCYAGLLNAHAVVTEHTIKIAAIRAHQARQVKLSFNSSIELGLSQVFLVREGDLEEKLPVRMGQAAGEVFIDMPALEVGEYALHYKIFAADGHITDDIIHFTVQP
;
A
#
# COMPACT_ATOMS: atom_id res chain seq x y z
N MET A 1 2.61 39.53 -4.12
CA MET A 1 3.55 38.88 -5.05
C MET A 1 4.26 37.72 -4.40
N ILE A 2 4.89 37.96 -3.30
CA ILE A 2 5.63 36.93 -2.57
C ILE A 2 4.71 35.89 -1.99
N LEU A 3 3.47 36.21 -1.69
CA LEU A 3 2.48 35.29 -1.12
C LEU A 3 2.16 34.08 -1.98
N LEU A 4 2.32 34.23 -3.31
CA LEU A 4 2.02 33.10 -4.22
C LEU A 4 2.97 31.93 -4.07
N LEU A 5 4.20 32.19 -3.64
CA LEU A 5 5.20 31.13 -3.46
C LEU A 5 4.91 30.23 -2.28
N PHE A 6 4.27 30.77 -1.25
CA PHE A 6 3.96 29.97 -0.06
C PHE A 6 2.85 28.94 -0.31
N CYS A 7 1.94 29.22 -1.23
CA CYS A 7 0.86 28.30 -1.55
C CYS A 7 1.36 27.00 -2.16
N TYR A 8 2.46 27.05 -2.93
CA TYR A 8 3.01 25.84 -3.55
C TYR A 8 3.61 24.87 -2.56
N ALA A 9 4.30 25.38 -1.56
CA ALA A 9 4.98 24.53 -0.59
C ALA A 9 4.00 23.64 0.19
N GLY A 10 2.80 24.15 0.50
CA GLY A 10 1.78 23.41 1.21
C GLY A 10 1.12 22.31 0.41
N LEU A 11 1.17 22.38 -0.92
CA LEU A 11 0.50 21.38 -1.77
C LEU A 11 1.35 20.14 -2.04
N LEU A 12 2.67 20.24 -1.87
CA LEU A 12 3.59 19.18 -2.25
C LEU A 12 3.55 17.97 -1.34
N ASN A 13 3.00 18.09 -0.14
CA ASN A 13 2.99 17.03 0.86
C ASN A 13 1.59 16.51 1.16
N ALA A 14 0.65 16.69 0.23
CA ALA A 14 -0.75 16.38 0.48
C ALA A 14 -1.11 14.91 0.27
N HIS A 15 -0.25 14.10 -0.32
CA HIS A 15 -0.56 12.72 -0.68
C HIS A 15 0.16 11.73 0.23
N ALA A 16 -0.54 10.63 0.57
CA ALA A 16 0.09 9.49 1.19
C ALA A 16 0.93 8.77 0.15
N VAL A 17 2.21 8.59 0.43
CA VAL A 17 3.15 7.90 -0.45
C VAL A 17 3.74 6.74 0.31
N VAL A 18 3.86 5.58 -0.34
CA VAL A 18 4.55 4.44 0.25
C VAL A 18 6.01 4.79 0.41
N THR A 19 6.49 4.77 1.65
CA THR A 19 7.90 5.03 1.97
C THR A 19 8.68 3.74 2.12
N GLU A 20 7.99 2.65 2.51
CA GLU A 20 8.62 1.36 2.73
C GLU A 20 7.59 0.25 2.62
N HIS A 21 8.00 -0.92 2.11
CA HIS A 21 7.16 -2.12 2.16
C HIS A 21 8.03 -3.38 2.30
N THR A 22 7.50 -4.38 3.00
CA THR A 22 8.26 -5.60 3.31
C THR A 22 8.49 -6.49 2.09
N ILE A 23 7.76 -6.30 1.00
CA ILE A 23 7.96 -7.06 -0.23
C ILE A 23 9.35 -6.83 -0.82
N LYS A 24 9.88 -5.61 -0.70
CA LYS A 24 11.25 -5.29 -1.15
C LYS A 24 12.32 -5.89 -0.26
N ILE A 25 12.02 -6.07 1.03
CA ILE A 25 13.01 -6.47 2.03
C ILE A 25 13.20 -7.98 2.02
N ALA A 26 12.12 -8.73 1.81
CA ALA A 26 12.16 -10.18 1.87
C ALA A 26 11.27 -10.78 0.77
N ALA A 27 11.79 -11.79 0.09
CA ALA A 27 11.06 -12.47 -0.98
C ALA A 27 9.78 -13.12 -0.45
N ILE A 28 8.73 -13.08 -1.25
CA ILE A 28 7.51 -13.82 -1.00
C ILE A 28 7.72 -15.26 -1.48
N ARG A 29 7.50 -16.21 -0.59
CA ARG A 29 7.67 -17.63 -0.89
C ARG A 29 6.32 -18.28 -1.16
N ALA A 30 6.31 -19.25 -2.08
CA ALA A 30 5.12 -20.00 -2.42
C ALA A 30 4.59 -20.80 -1.23
N HIS A 31 3.28 -20.99 -1.18
CA HIS A 31 2.57 -21.85 -0.23
C HIS A 31 2.70 -21.43 1.23
N GLN A 32 3.04 -20.19 1.49
CA GLN A 32 3.16 -19.64 2.85
C GLN A 32 2.31 -18.39 2.98
N ALA A 33 1.35 -18.41 3.88
CA ALA A 33 0.61 -17.22 4.26
C ALA A 33 1.58 -16.24 4.93
N ARG A 34 1.38 -14.96 4.70
CA ARG A 34 2.33 -13.96 5.14
C ARG A 34 1.67 -12.62 5.45
N GLN A 35 2.24 -11.90 6.40
CA GLN A 35 1.87 -10.53 6.67
C GLN A 35 2.80 -9.60 5.93
N VAL A 36 2.22 -8.65 5.21
CA VAL A 36 2.97 -7.62 4.48
C VAL A 36 2.68 -6.28 5.15
N LYS A 37 3.72 -5.48 5.33
CA LYS A 37 3.59 -4.14 5.88
C LYS A 37 3.81 -3.11 4.79
N LEU A 38 2.91 -2.13 4.69
CA LEU A 38 3.10 -0.92 3.92
C LEU A 38 3.22 0.25 4.88
N SER A 39 4.22 1.09 4.67
CA SER A 39 4.40 2.31 5.45
C SER A 39 4.19 3.51 4.55
N PHE A 40 3.41 4.47 5.03
CA PHE A 40 3.09 5.69 4.31
C PHE A 40 3.63 6.89 5.07
N ASN A 41 3.82 8.00 4.37
CA ASN A 41 4.33 9.24 4.96
C ASN A 41 3.24 10.08 5.62
N SER A 42 2.04 9.55 5.76
CA SER A 42 0.87 10.27 6.27
C SER A 42 0.00 9.31 7.07
N SER A 43 -0.81 9.85 7.96
CA SER A 43 -1.82 9.08 8.66
C SER A 43 -2.89 8.59 7.68
N ILE A 44 -3.42 7.41 7.94
CA ILE A 44 -4.32 6.70 7.02
C ILE A 44 -5.70 6.54 7.66
N GLU A 45 -6.74 6.76 6.85
CA GLU A 45 -8.12 6.43 7.19
C GLU A 45 -8.39 4.99 6.75
N LEU A 46 -8.11 4.03 7.64
CA LEU A 46 -8.17 2.62 7.28
C LEU A 46 -9.56 2.18 6.84
N GLY A 47 -10.60 2.68 7.49
CA GLY A 47 -11.97 2.31 7.16
C GLY A 47 -12.41 2.67 5.75
N LEU A 48 -11.71 3.61 5.11
CA LEU A 48 -11.97 4.03 3.73
C LEU A 48 -10.96 3.45 2.75
N SER A 49 -9.91 2.82 3.25
CA SER A 49 -8.81 2.31 2.44
C SER A 49 -9.02 0.84 2.10
N GLN A 50 -8.50 0.42 0.95
CA GLN A 50 -8.65 -0.96 0.48
C GLN A 50 -7.36 -1.42 -0.17
N VAL A 51 -7.06 -2.71 -0.01
CA VAL A 51 -5.93 -3.36 -0.68
C VAL A 51 -6.45 -4.62 -1.35
N PHE A 52 -6.02 -4.81 -2.59
CA PHE A 52 -6.42 -5.95 -3.41
C PHE A 52 -5.19 -6.72 -3.86
N LEU A 53 -5.29 -8.04 -3.84
CA LEU A 53 -4.34 -8.90 -4.53
C LEU A 53 -4.78 -9.01 -5.98
N VAL A 54 -3.88 -8.69 -6.91
CA VAL A 54 -4.14 -8.84 -8.34
C VAL A 54 -3.47 -10.10 -8.83
N ARG A 55 -4.26 -11.01 -9.36
CA ARG A 55 -3.82 -12.27 -9.93
C ARG A 55 -3.76 -12.16 -11.44
N GLU A 56 -3.18 -13.17 -12.08
CA GLU A 56 -3.16 -13.30 -13.53
C GLU A 56 -4.57 -13.13 -14.10
N GLY A 57 -4.66 -12.39 -15.22
CA GLY A 57 -5.95 -12.05 -15.81
C GLY A 57 -6.64 -10.86 -15.14
N ASP A 58 -5.91 -10.07 -14.38
CA ASP A 58 -6.41 -8.87 -13.68
C ASP A 58 -7.54 -9.15 -12.71
N LEU A 59 -7.57 -10.34 -12.15
CA LEU A 59 -8.54 -10.70 -11.12
C LEU A 59 -8.11 -10.11 -9.78
N GLU A 60 -8.98 -9.30 -9.18
CA GLU A 60 -8.71 -8.63 -7.92
C GLU A 60 -9.44 -9.33 -6.76
N GLU A 61 -8.71 -9.54 -5.70
CA GLU A 61 -9.23 -10.11 -4.46
C GLU A 61 -8.93 -9.17 -3.31
N LYS A 62 -9.97 -8.70 -2.62
CA LYS A 62 -9.78 -7.82 -1.47
C LYS A 62 -9.12 -8.56 -0.33
N LEU A 63 -8.09 -7.96 0.25
CA LEU A 63 -7.33 -8.55 1.35
C LEU A 63 -7.69 -7.88 2.68
N PRO A 64 -7.65 -8.63 3.80
CA PRO A 64 -7.81 -8.04 5.11
C PRO A 64 -6.65 -7.09 5.43
N VAL A 65 -6.98 -5.96 6.01
CA VAL A 65 -5.99 -4.94 6.40
C VAL A 65 -6.24 -4.50 7.83
N ARG A 66 -5.18 -4.11 8.52
CA ARG A 66 -5.28 -3.54 9.87
C ARG A 66 -4.18 -2.52 10.07
N MET A 67 -4.41 -1.62 11.02
CA MET A 67 -3.41 -0.60 11.36
C MET A 67 -2.25 -1.24 12.10
N GLY A 68 -1.05 -0.72 11.82
CA GLY A 68 0.12 -1.02 12.61
C GLY A 68 0.22 -0.14 13.84
N GLN A 69 1.36 -0.17 14.51
CA GLN A 69 1.59 0.61 15.74
C GLN A 69 1.81 2.09 15.46
N ALA A 70 2.49 2.40 14.37
CA ALA A 70 2.74 3.79 13.98
C ALA A 70 1.67 4.28 13.03
N ALA A 71 1.39 5.58 13.07
CA ALA A 71 0.52 6.21 12.07
C ALA A 71 1.12 5.98 10.68
N GLY A 72 0.30 5.63 9.74
CA GLY A 72 0.76 5.34 8.38
C GLY A 72 1.23 3.92 8.14
N GLU A 73 1.28 3.07 9.16
CA GLU A 73 1.57 1.65 9.00
C GLU A 73 0.30 0.85 8.76
N VAL A 74 0.30 0.05 7.71
CA VAL A 74 -0.82 -0.84 7.38
C VAL A 74 -0.28 -2.26 7.23
N PHE A 75 -0.88 -3.21 7.93
CA PHE A 75 -0.58 -4.62 7.77
C PHE A 75 -1.63 -5.27 6.89
N ILE A 76 -1.17 -6.10 5.97
CA ILE A 76 -1.99 -6.82 5.00
C ILE A 76 -1.78 -8.31 5.21
N ASP A 77 -2.85 -9.07 5.36
CA ASP A 77 -2.77 -10.52 5.47
C ASP A 77 -2.80 -11.11 4.07
N MET A 78 -1.64 -11.58 3.62
CA MET A 78 -1.45 -12.20 2.32
C MET A 78 -1.69 -13.70 2.41
N PRO A 79 -2.58 -14.27 1.59
CA PRO A 79 -2.79 -15.72 1.60
C PRO A 79 -1.58 -16.45 1.01
N ALA A 80 -1.55 -17.75 1.20
CA ALA A 80 -0.58 -18.62 0.52
C ALA A 80 -0.84 -18.57 -0.98
N LEU A 81 0.22 -18.37 -1.77
CA LEU A 81 0.13 -18.22 -3.21
C LEU A 81 1.01 -19.24 -3.93
N GLU A 82 0.66 -19.53 -5.16
CA GLU A 82 1.50 -20.32 -6.05
C GLU A 82 2.62 -19.45 -6.62
N VAL A 83 3.67 -20.09 -7.11
CA VAL A 83 4.75 -19.39 -7.83
C VAL A 83 4.16 -18.60 -8.99
N GLY A 84 4.56 -17.37 -9.15
CA GLY A 84 4.08 -16.53 -10.25
C GLY A 84 4.21 -15.05 -10.00
N GLU A 85 3.64 -14.29 -10.93
CA GLU A 85 3.64 -12.84 -10.91
C GLU A 85 2.32 -12.33 -10.38
N TYR A 86 2.38 -11.37 -9.47
CA TYR A 86 1.22 -10.78 -8.81
C TYR A 86 1.42 -9.29 -8.63
N ALA A 87 0.38 -8.62 -8.15
CA ALA A 87 0.49 -7.24 -7.73
C ALA A 87 -0.40 -6.99 -6.51
N LEU A 88 -0.06 -5.98 -5.74
CA LEU A 88 -0.96 -5.37 -4.75
C LEU A 88 -1.45 -4.06 -5.33
N HIS A 89 -2.76 -3.94 -5.45
CA HIS A 89 -3.43 -2.70 -5.84
C HIS A 89 -3.98 -2.09 -4.57
N TYR A 90 -3.56 -0.89 -4.23
CA TYR A 90 -4.04 -0.25 -3.00
C TYR A 90 -4.67 1.10 -3.30
N LYS A 91 -5.78 1.35 -2.62
CA LYS A 91 -6.47 2.64 -2.59
C LYS A 91 -6.43 3.13 -1.16
N ILE A 92 -5.62 4.14 -0.91
CA ILE A 92 -5.36 4.62 0.44
C ILE A 92 -5.88 6.03 0.60
N PHE A 93 -6.73 6.21 1.59
CA PHE A 93 -7.23 7.53 1.98
C PHE A 93 -6.34 8.07 3.09
N ALA A 94 -5.68 9.18 2.81
CA ALA A 94 -4.91 9.90 3.83
C ALA A 94 -5.83 10.72 4.72
N ALA A 95 -5.37 11.03 5.92
CA ALA A 95 -6.15 11.80 6.89
C ALA A 95 -6.53 13.19 6.38
N ASP A 96 -5.78 13.75 5.43
CA ASP A 96 -6.08 15.04 4.82
C ASP A 96 -7.12 14.98 3.71
N GLY A 97 -7.67 13.79 3.43
CA GLY A 97 -8.71 13.60 2.42
C GLY A 97 -8.22 13.23 1.04
N HIS A 98 -6.92 13.18 0.81
CA HIS A 98 -6.38 12.76 -0.49
C HIS A 98 -6.37 11.25 -0.63
N ILE A 99 -6.50 10.78 -1.86
CA ILE A 99 -6.53 9.35 -2.20
C ILE A 99 -5.30 9.02 -3.02
N THR A 100 -4.61 7.95 -2.63
CA THR A 100 -3.53 7.36 -3.42
C THR A 100 -4.00 6.03 -3.96
N ASP A 101 -3.93 5.86 -5.27
CA ASP A 101 -4.33 4.64 -5.97
C ASP A 101 -3.13 4.18 -6.78
N ASP A 102 -2.52 3.07 -6.39
CA ASP A 102 -1.27 2.64 -7.02
C ASP A 102 -1.11 1.12 -6.91
N ILE A 103 -0.07 0.61 -7.56
CA ILE A 103 0.20 -0.84 -7.69
C ILE A 103 1.65 -1.13 -7.36
N ILE A 104 1.87 -2.21 -6.59
CA ILE A 104 3.20 -2.76 -6.32
C ILE A 104 3.25 -4.15 -6.94
N HIS A 105 4.12 -4.35 -7.91
CA HIS A 105 4.33 -5.67 -8.53
C HIS A 105 5.29 -6.50 -7.71
N PHE A 106 5.03 -7.80 -7.64
CA PHE A 106 5.93 -8.73 -6.95
C PHE A 106 5.86 -10.13 -7.56
N THR A 107 6.90 -10.90 -7.30
CA THR A 107 7.02 -12.28 -7.75
C THR A 107 7.00 -13.21 -6.56
N VAL A 108 6.24 -14.30 -6.66
CA VAL A 108 6.25 -15.37 -5.66
C VAL A 108 7.22 -16.43 -6.13
N GLN A 109 8.20 -16.75 -5.26
CA GLN A 109 9.29 -17.68 -5.54
C GLN A 109 9.04 -19.04 -4.92
N PRO A 110 9.66 -20.11 -5.47
CA PRO A 110 9.55 -21.44 -4.88
C PRO A 110 10.13 -21.53 -3.49
#